data_eed1ad2b25a0d0def87762fb1ca9f4f2
#
_entry.id   eed1ad2b25a0d0def87762fb1ca9f4f2
#
_cell.length_a   1.000
_cell.length_b   1.000
_cell.length_c   1.000
_cell.angle_alpha   90.00
_cell.angle_beta   90.00
_cell.angle_gamma   90.00
#
_symmetry.space_group_name_H-M   'P 1'
#
loop_
_entity.id
_entity.type
_entity.pdbx_description
1 polymer ?
#
loop_
_entity_poly.entity_id
_entity_poly.type
_entity_poly.pdbx_seq_one_letter_code
_entity_poly.pdbx_strand_id
1 'polypeptide(L)'
;MNTNSHAAVILLPILGCVLLMAPELASPAGQPHVPVADPGRVQEHLVELAHFGANPEGGVSRVAFSDADVAGRAYVKGLMEAAGLEVRIDAAGNLIGRREGIDRKLPTIVVGSHTDSVPHGGNYDGDVGVMGGIEVAQQLRDRHVRLRHALEVVDFTDEEGGLVGSRAMVGDLSAATLDLVNTSGRSVRDGILALGGNPDALGHARRSPSDLTAYLELHIEQGGTLERTHTDIGVVEGIVGIHWWEATVTGVANHAGTTPMDQRHDALLAASELVLAVNDAAREFPGHQVATVGRIRAEPGAPNVIPGRVVLSVEVRDLDAARIEAVFERIRARAGEIAPVRGTSIEFRDLEATAVPALTDPRIQRIIAGEAHGLALTTMAMPSGAGHDAQDIARIAPIGMIFVPSVGGISHSPREYTASADITNGVNVLMRAVLAIDAGKLDR
;
A
#
# COMPACT_ATOMS: atom_id res chain seq x y z
N MET A 1 12.57 18.23 -96.38
CA MET A 1 12.13 16.89 -96.74
C MET A 1 11.05 16.47 -95.80
N ASN A 2 9.90 16.24 -96.40
CA ASN A 2 8.63 15.82 -95.80
C ASN A 2 8.72 14.70 -94.75
N THR A 3 7.86 14.74 -93.72
CA THR A 3 6.88 13.66 -93.57
C THR A 3 5.79 14.04 -92.54
N ASN A 4 4.58 13.78 -92.95
CA ASN A 4 3.29 13.98 -92.31
C ASN A 4 3.16 13.21 -90.93
N SER A 5 2.47 13.87 -90.00
CA SER A 5 1.98 13.28 -88.81
C SER A 5 0.45 13.27 -88.85
N HIS A 6 -0.16 12.09 -88.82
CA HIS A 6 -1.61 11.91 -88.72
C HIS A 6 -2.00 11.91 -87.25
N ALA A 7 -2.90 12.78 -86.90
CA ALA A 7 -3.54 12.79 -85.54
C ALA A 7 -4.74 11.82 -85.55
N ALA A 8 -4.70 10.83 -84.73
CA ALA A 8 -5.83 9.94 -84.43
C ALA A 8 -6.62 10.46 -83.22
N VAL A 9 -7.89 10.80 -83.47
CA VAL A 9 -8.84 11.18 -82.44
C VAL A 9 -9.40 9.90 -81.84
N ILE A 10 -9.12 9.66 -80.54
CA ILE A 10 -9.72 8.54 -79.74
C ILE A 10 -10.89 9.14 -78.96
N LEU A 11 -12.13 8.73 -79.29
CA LEU A 11 -13.33 8.98 -78.51
C LEU A 11 -13.32 7.97 -77.29
N LEU A 12 -13.24 8.46 -76.04
CA LEU A 12 -13.53 7.69 -74.85
C LEU A 12 -15.04 7.78 -74.52
N PRO A 13 -15.68 6.69 -74.18
CA PRO A 13 -17.05 6.71 -73.67
C PRO A 13 -17.06 7.17 -72.17
N ILE A 14 -17.93 8.12 -71.87
CA ILE A 14 -18.23 8.56 -70.49
C ILE A 14 -19.04 7.47 -69.81
N LEU A 15 -18.40 6.74 -68.90
CA LEU A 15 -19.08 5.76 -68.05
C LEU A 15 -19.64 6.53 -66.82
N GLY A 16 -20.96 6.73 -66.78
CA GLY A 16 -21.65 7.35 -65.71
C GLY A 16 -21.56 6.47 -64.44
N CYS A 17 -20.81 6.93 -63.45
CA CYS A 17 -20.75 6.31 -62.11
C CYS A 17 -22.03 6.66 -61.36
N VAL A 18 -22.98 5.75 -61.27
CA VAL A 18 -24.10 5.84 -60.32
C VAL A 18 -23.55 5.49 -58.92
N LEU A 19 -23.38 6.49 -58.08
CA LEU A 19 -23.09 6.30 -56.66
C LEU A 19 -24.34 5.72 -55.98
N LEU A 20 -24.36 4.40 -55.78
CA LEU A 20 -25.28 3.76 -54.86
C LEU A 20 -24.87 4.18 -53.45
N MET A 21 -25.62 5.10 -52.82
CA MET A 21 -25.56 5.34 -51.40
C MET A 21 -26.00 4.08 -50.66
N ALA A 22 -25.03 3.35 -50.08
CA ALA A 22 -25.33 2.30 -49.14
C ALA A 22 -25.97 2.96 -47.87
N PRO A 23 -27.03 2.38 -47.30
CA PRO A 23 -27.56 2.89 -46.06
C PRO A 23 -26.48 2.77 -45.00
N GLU A 24 -26.15 3.88 -44.32
CA GLU A 24 -25.37 3.88 -43.11
C GLU A 24 -26.04 2.92 -42.12
N LEU A 25 -25.44 1.76 -41.89
CA LEU A 25 -25.82 0.87 -40.82
C LEU A 25 -25.60 1.67 -39.52
N ALA A 26 -26.71 2.08 -38.88
CA ALA A 26 -26.69 2.66 -37.56
C ALA A 26 -25.91 1.70 -36.63
N SER A 27 -24.77 2.16 -36.12
CA SER A 27 -24.05 1.46 -35.09
C SER A 27 -25.03 1.11 -33.95
N PRO A 28 -25.00 -0.12 -33.41
CA PRO A 28 -25.85 -0.46 -32.29
C PRO A 28 -25.58 0.54 -31.16
N ALA A 29 -26.65 1.04 -30.54
CA ALA A 29 -26.62 1.98 -29.44
C ALA A 29 -25.54 1.54 -28.44
N GLY A 30 -24.52 2.40 -28.26
CA GLY A 30 -23.28 2.07 -27.60
C GLY A 30 -23.50 1.45 -26.23
N GLN A 31 -22.84 0.34 -25.99
CA GLN A 31 -22.54 -0.05 -24.61
C GLN A 31 -21.90 1.18 -23.94
N PRO A 32 -22.32 1.54 -22.72
CA PRO A 32 -21.70 2.66 -22.02
C PRO A 32 -20.20 2.40 -21.97
N HIS A 33 -19.42 3.28 -22.63
CA HIS A 33 -17.97 3.20 -22.60
C HIS A 33 -17.55 3.30 -21.12
N VAL A 34 -17.01 2.19 -20.59
CA VAL A 34 -16.39 2.19 -19.25
C VAL A 34 -15.29 3.27 -19.27
N PRO A 35 -15.28 4.20 -18.31
CA PRO A 35 -14.23 5.20 -18.23
C PRO A 35 -12.84 4.56 -18.22
N VAL A 36 -11.85 5.26 -18.75
CA VAL A 36 -10.44 4.82 -18.77
C VAL A 36 -9.59 5.95 -18.20
N ALA A 37 -8.65 5.61 -17.32
CA ALA A 37 -7.73 6.56 -16.72
C ALA A 37 -6.92 7.32 -17.75
N ASP A 38 -6.65 8.59 -17.48
CA ASP A 38 -5.72 9.41 -18.26
C ASP A 38 -4.30 9.26 -17.68
N PRO A 39 -3.39 8.51 -18.36
CA PRO A 39 -2.06 8.24 -17.83
C PRO A 39 -1.22 9.51 -17.69
N GLY A 40 -1.43 10.49 -18.56
CA GLY A 40 -0.71 11.77 -18.49
C GLY A 40 -1.07 12.55 -17.24
N ARG A 41 -2.36 12.63 -16.92
CA ARG A 41 -2.88 13.35 -15.75
C ARG A 41 -2.43 12.70 -14.44
N VAL A 42 -2.52 11.37 -14.32
CA VAL A 42 -2.06 10.68 -13.11
C VAL A 42 -0.56 10.92 -12.90
N GLN A 43 0.24 10.79 -13.97
CA GLN A 43 1.68 11.01 -13.89
C GLN A 43 2.03 12.47 -13.54
N GLU A 44 1.32 13.45 -14.12
CA GLU A 44 1.51 14.87 -13.82
C GLU A 44 1.23 15.15 -12.34
N HIS A 45 0.13 14.61 -11.79
CA HIS A 45 -0.21 14.81 -10.38
C HIS A 45 0.82 14.21 -9.44
N LEU A 46 1.36 13.02 -9.74
CA LEU A 46 2.44 12.40 -8.95
C LEU A 46 3.73 13.23 -8.99
N VAL A 47 4.11 13.73 -10.18
CA VAL A 47 5.30 14.57 -10.34
C VAL A 47 5.18 15.90 -9.59
N GLU A 48 4.01 16.55 -9.67
CA GLU A 48 3.78 17.80 -8.96
C GLU A 48 3.73 17.59 -7.43
N LEU A 49 3.11 16.50 -6.97
CA LEU A 49 3.11 16.16 -5.54
C LEU A 49 4.53 15.92 -5.01
N ALA A 50 5.41 15.32 -5.81
CA ALA A 50 6.79 15.06 -5.45
C ALA A 50 7.62 16.33 -5.17
N HIS A 51 7.18 17.52 -5.59
CA HIS A 51 7.85 18.78 -5.26
C HIS A 51 7.70 19.14 -3.78
N PHE A 52 6.65 18.68 -3.11
CA PHE A 52 6.44 18.93 -1.68
C PHE A 52 7.29 17.94 -0.86
N GLY A 53 8.34 18.45 -0.27
CA GLY A 53 9.31 17.65 0.48
C GLY A 53 10.45 17.07 -0.37
N ALA A 54 10.62 17.52 -1.62
CA ALA A 54 11.71 17.06 -2.49
C ALA A 54 13.07 17.19 -1.83
N ASN A 55 13.86 16.12 -1.86
CA ASN A 55 15.23 16.13 -1.35
C ASN A 55 16.21 16.47 -2.47
N PRO A 56 17.32 17.19 -2.15
CA PRO A 56 18.34 17.53 -3.16
C PRO A 56 18.98 16.31 -3.84
N GLU A 57 19.01 15.18 -3.15
CA GLU A 57 19.59 13.91 -3.63
C GLU A 57 18.55 12.98 -4.29
N GLY A 58 17.32 13.46 -4.48
CA GLY A 58 16.18 12.71 -5.00
C GLY A 58 15.28 12.15 -3.91
N GLY A 59 14.07 11.70 -4.32
CA GLY A 59 13.02 11.27 -3.41
C GLY A 59 12.41 12.41 -2.60
N VAL A 60 11.55 12.07 -1.66
CA VAL A 60 10.82 13.03 -0.83
C VAL A 60 10.99 12.75 0.65
N SER A 61 10.86 13.81 1.46
CA SER A 61 10.67 13.77 2.92
C SER A 61 9.40 14.58 3.25
N ARG A 62 8.25 14.09 2.80
CA ARG A 62 6.91 14.61 3.14
C ARG A 62 6.39 13.90 4.38
N VAL A 63 7.21 13.90 5.42
CA VAL A 63 6.88 13.25 6.68
C VAL A 63 5.60 13.84 7.24
N ALA A 64 4.71 12.99 7.72
CA ALA A 64 3.44 13.39 8.31
C ALA A 64 3.60 14.57 9.29
N PHE A 65 2.69 15.53 9.21
CA PHE A 65 2.65 16.76 10.02
C PHE A 65 3.78 17.77 9.72
N SER A 66 4.71 17.49 8.82
CA SER A 66 5.70 18.48 8.40
C SER A 66 5.06 19.63 7.59
N ASP A 67 5.79 20.73 7.39
CA ASP A 67 5.32 21.81 6.51
C ASP A 67 5.16 21.33 5.06
N ALA A 68 5.98 20.36 4.63
CA ALA A 68 5.87 19.72 3.33
C ALA A 68 4.58 18.90 3.20
N ASP A 69 4.19 18.17 4.23
CA ASP A 69 2.93 17.42 4.29
C ASP A 69 1.73 18.38 4.22
N VAL A 70 1.71 19.41 5.05
CA VAL A 70 0.64 20.44 5.03
C VAL A 70 0.49 21.05 3.62
N ALA A 71 1.60 21.36 2.95
CA ALA A 71 1.58 21.95 1.61
C ALA A 71 1.16 20.91 0.54
N GLY A 72 1.64 19.66 0.61
CA GLY A 72 1.26 18.57 -0.27
C GLY A 72 -0.25 18.27 -0.17
N ARG A 73 -0.78 18.16 1.04
CA ARG A 73 -2.22 17.95 1.27
C ARG A 73 -3.09 19.12 0.78
N ALA A 74 -2.58 20.35 0.83
CA ALA A 74 -3.27 21.51 0.23
C ALA A 74 -3.35 21.36 -1.30
N TYR A 75 -2.30 20.85 -1.95
CA TYR A 75 -2.32 20.52 -3.38
C TYR A 75 -3.32 19.39 -3.67
N VAL A 76 -3.28 18.29 -2.91
CA VAL A 76 -4.23 17.16 -3.03
C VAL A 76 -5.67 17.63 -2.89
N LYS A 77 -5.96 18.52 -1.92
CA LYS A 77 -7.26 19.14 -1.75
C LYS A 77 -7.74 19.85 -3.01
N GLY A 78 -6.85 20.62 -3.64
CA GLY A 78 -7.16 21.31 -4.91
C GLY A 78 -7.50 20.34 -6.04
N LEU A 79 -6.81 19.20 -6.12
CA LEU A 79 -7.09 18.15 -7.11
C LEU A 79 -8.45 17.48 -6.85
N MET A 80 -8.78 17.18 -5.61
CA MET A 80 -10.09 16.63 -5.24
C MET A 80 -11.22 17.59 -5.61
N GLU A 81 -11.06 18.89 -5.31
CA GLU A 81 -12.03 19.93 -5.68
C GLU A 81 -12.17 20.04 -7.21
N ALA A 82 -11.06 20.01 -7.94
CA ALA A 82 -11.04 20.02 -9.41
C ALA A 82 -11.72 18.77 -10.00
N ALA A 83 -11.62 17.61 -9.35
CA ALA A 83 -12.34 16.40 -9.72
C ALA A 83 -13.85 16.45 -9.38
N GLY A 84 -14.32 17.55 -8.76
CA GLY A 84 -15.73 17.78 -8.43
C GLY A 84 -16.18 17.09 -7.15
N LEU A 85 -15.24 16.83 -6.23
CA LEU A 85 -15.53 16.32 -4.89
C LEU A 85 -15.78 17.50 -3.94
N GLU A 86 -16.71 17.32 -3.01
CA GLU A 86 -16.87 18.20 -1.85
C GLU A 86 -15.82 17.77 -0.80
N VAL A 87 -14.89 18.67 -0.49
CA VAL A 87 -13.72 18.32 0.34
C VAL A 87 -13.89 18.82 1.77
N ARG A 88 -13.61 17.95 2.73
CA ARG A 88 -13.57 18.28 4.16
C ARG A 88 -12.35 17.65 4.81
N ILE A 89 -11.94 18.22 5.93
CA ILE A 89 -10.98 17.61 6.84
C ILE A 89 -11.76 17.11 8.06
N ASP A 90 -11.51 15.85 8.45
CA ASP A 90 -12.17 15.31 9.63
C ASP A 90 -11.39 15.64 10.93
N ALA A 91 -11.88 15.15 12.07
CA ALA A 91 -11.28 15.45 13.37
C ALA A 91 -9.87 14.89 13.53
N ALA A 92 -9.49 13.83 12.79
CA ALA A 92 -8.16 13.24 12.81
C ALA A 92 -7.20 13.88 11.80
N GLY A 93 -7.67 14.83 10.99
CA GLY A 93 -6.90 15.46 9.93
C GLY A 93 -7.01 14.73 8.58
N ASN A 94 -7.78 13.64 8.47
CA ASN A 94 -8.00 12.99 7.18
C ASN A 94 -8.62 13.95 6.17
N LEU A 95 -8.06 14.02 4.97
CA LEU A 95 -8.62 14.79 3.87
C LEU A 95 -9.58 13.90 3.09
N ILE A 96 -10.86 14.28 3.06
CA ILE A 96 -11.94 13.46 2.50
C ILE A 96 -12.66 14.25 1.42
N GLY A 97 -12.54 13.80 0.18
CA GLY A 97 -13.30 14.31 -0.95
C GLY A 97 -14.53 13.42 -1.21
N ARG A 98 -15.73 13.97 -1.20
CA ARG A 98 -16.99 13.24 -1.33
C ARG A 98 -17.76 13.67 -2.57
N ARG A 99 -18.34 12.71 -3.27
CA ARG A 99 -19.34 12.89 -4.32
C ARG A 99 -20.59 12.08 -3.99
N GLU A 100 -21.73 12.75 -3.93
CA GLU A 100 -23.00 12.11 -3.61
C GLU A 100 -23.45 11.12 -4.67
N GLY A 101 -23.98 9.99 -4.22
CA GLY A 101 -24.63 9.00 -5.07
C GLY A 101 -26.06 9.40 -5.48
N ILE A 102 -26.68 8.59 -6.33
CA ILE A 102 -28.08 8.75 -6.71
C ILE A 102 -28.99 8.37 -5.53
N ASP A 103 -28.64 7.32 -4.80
CA ASP A 103 -29.39 6.85 -3.62
C ASP A 103 -28.62 7.19 -2.34
N ARG A 104 -29.06 8.22 -1.66
CA ARG A 104 -28.42 8.69 -0.41
C ARG A 104 -28.58 7.73 0.78
N LYS A 105 -29.36 6.65 0.64
CA LYS A 105 -29.54 5.65 1.70
C LYS A 105 -28.49 4.54 1.62
N LEU A 106 -27.83 4.40 0.50
CA LEU A 106 -26.75 3.41 0.36
C LEU A 106 -25.51 3.86 1.08
N PRO A 107 -24.79 2.93 1.76
CA PRO A 107 -23.51 3.21 2.37
C PRO A 107 -22.47 3.63 1.31
N THR A 108 -21.41 4.28 1.75
CA THR A 108 -20.39 4.88 0.87
C THR A 108 -19.41 3.83 0.36
N ILE A 109 -18.99 3.94 -0.90
CA ILE A 109 -17.79 3.29 -1.41
C ILE A 109 -16.62 4.23 -1.16
N VAL A 110 -15.59 3.76 -0.46
CA VAL A 110 -14.41 4.54 -0.12
C VAL A 110 -13.22 4.01 -0.91
N VAL A 111 -12.45 4.91 -1.50
CA VAL A 111 -11.14 4.63 -2.09
C VAL A 111 -10.13 5.57 -1.45
N GLY A 112 -8.88 5.14 -1.26
CA GLY A 112 -7.90 6.03 -0.66
C GLY A 112 -6.59 5.32 -0.36
N SER A 113 -5.69 6.08 0.22
CA SER A 113 -4.40 5.72 0.78
C SER A 113 -3.87 6.95 1.54
N HIS A 114 -2.56 7.18 1.56
CA HIS A 114 -1.90 8.30 2.20
C HIS A 114 -1.02 9.08 1.22
N THR A 115 -0.58 10.28 1.63
CA THR A 115 0.43 11.07 0.90
C THR A 115 1.61 11.47 1.77
N ASP A 116 1.63 11.16 3.05
CA ASP A 116 2.84 11.26 3.86
C ASP A 116 3.86 10.19 3.47
N SER A 117 5.13 10.44 3.71
CA SER A 117 6.24 9.55 3.37
C SER A 117 7.18 9.34 4.55
N VAL A 118 7.97 8.27 4.51
CA VAL A 118 9.16 8.15 5.36
C VAL A 118 10.19 9.22 5.01
N PRO A 119 11.15 9.57 5.91
CA PRO A 119 12.28 10.39 5.53
C PRO A 119 13.09 9.75 4.40
N HIS A 120 13.45 10.56 3.39
CA HIS A 120 14.15 10.09 2.18
C HIS A 120 13.41 8.96 1.44
N GLY A 121 12.07 9.02 1.45
CA GLY A 121 11.20 8.06 0.77
C GLY A 121 11.12 8.25 -0.74
N GLY A 122 10.21 7.50 -1.35
CA GLY A 122 9.87 7.58 -2.77
C GLY A 122 8.75 8.58 -3.07
N ASN A 123 8.21 8.49 -4.29
CA ASN A 123 7.15 9.37 -4.80
C ASN A 123 5.92 8.59 -5.24
N TYR A 124 5.78 7.33 -4.83
CA TYR A 124 4.72 6.43 -5.32
C TYR A 124 3.99 5.73 -4.17
N ASP A 125 4.72 5.46 -3.07
CA ASP A 125 4.19 4.83 -1.87
C ASP A 125 3.04 5.67 -1.31
N GLY A 126 1.85 5.08 -1.18
CA GLY A 126 0.60 5.77 -0.83
C GLY A 126 0.08 6.74 -1.88
N ASP A 127 0.96 7.58 -2.45
CA ASP A 127 0.63 8.61 -3.45
C ASP A 127 -0.18 8.05 -4.62
N VAL A 128 0.17 6.85 -5.11
CA VAL A 128 -0.52 6.17 -6.23
C VAL A 128 -1.98 5.88 -5.89
N GLY A 129 -2.29 5.51 -4.66
CA GLY A 129 -3.65 5.22 -4.22
C GLY A 129 -4.53 6.45 -4.16
N VAL A 130 -4.02 7.54 -3.60
CA VAL A 130 -4.74 8.81 -3.52
C VAL A 130 -4.93 9.42 -4.91
N MET A 131 -3.87 9.50 -5.73
CA MET A 131 -3.96 10.03 -7.10
C MET A 131 -4.87 9.15 -7.97
N GLY A 132 -4.80 7.82 -7.81
CA GLY A 132 -5.70 6.88 -8.48
C GLY A 132 -7.17 7.09 -8.11
N GLY A 133 -7.47 7.30 -6.82
CA GLY A 133 -8.82 7.62 -6.36
C GLY A 133 -9.36 8.94 -6.93
N ILE A 134 -8.51 9.98 -6.99
CA ILE A 134 -8.86 11.27 -7.60
C ILE A 134 -9.13 11.09 -9.09
N GLU A 135 -8.30 10.32 -9.80
CA GLU A 135 -8.50 10.04 -11.22
C GLU A 135 -9.81 9.29 -11.48
N VAL A 136 -10.17 8.32 -10.63
CA VAL A 136 -11.49 7.65 -10.68
C VAL A 136 -12.62 8.67 -10.59
N ALA A 137 -12.57 9.58 -9.61
CA ALA A 137 -13.58 10.61 -9.43
C ALA A 137 -13.66 11.57 -10.64
N GLN A 138 -12.51 11.97 -11.18
CA GLN A 138 -12.39 12.83 -12.36
C GLN A 138 -12.99 12.18 -13.60
N GLN A 139 -12.65 10.90 -13.88
CA GLN A 139 -13.18 10.18 -15.04
C GLN A 139 -14.70 9.98 -14.95
N LEU A 140 -15.20 9.66 -13.77
CA LEU A 140 -16.66 9.57 -13.55
C LEU A 140 -17.35 10.91 -13.81
N ARG A 141 -16.71 12.04 -13.44
CA ARG A 141 -17.19 13.39 -13.74
C ARG A 141 -17.17 13.68 -15.23
N ASP A 142 -16.03 13.49 -15.90
CA ASP A 142 -15.80 13.82 -17.31
C ASP A 142 -16.73 13.03 -18.23
N ARG A 143 -17.06 11.80 -17.84
CA ARG A 143 -17.97 10.91 -18.56
C ARG A 143 -19.42 11.01 -18.11
N HIS A 144 -19.74 11.93 -17.17
CA HIS A 144 -21.08 12.11 -16.60
C HIS A 144 -21.68 10.83 -15.98
N VAL A 145 -20.80 9.92 -15.49
CA VAL A 145 -21.23 8.70 -14.80
C VAL A 145 -21.62 9.06 -13.36
N ARG A 146 -22.83 8.65 -12.96
CA ARG A 146 -23.31 8.80 -11.59
C ARG A 146 -23.44 7.43 -10.96
N LEU A 147 -22.76 7.23 -9.84
CA LEU A 147 -22.88 6.04 -9.03
C LEU A 147 -24.19 6.03 -8.24
N ARG A 148 -24.67 4.86 -7.87
CA ARG A 148 -25.77 4.70 -6.93
C ARG A 148 -25.35 5.09 -5.52
N HIS A 149 -24.16 4.62 -5.11
CA HIS A 149 -23.51 4.93 -3.83
C HIS A 149 -22.81 6.28 -3.89
N ALA A 150 -22.62 6.91 -2.73
CA ALA A 150 -21.63 7.97 -2.62
C ALA A 150 -20.23 7.38 -2.81
N LEU A 151 -19.32 8.16 -3.42
CA LEU A 151 -17.90 7.87 -3.50
C LEU A 151 -17.13 8.83 -2.61
N GLU A 152 -16.27 8.32 -1.75
CA GLU A 152 -15.28 9.12 -1.02
C GLU A 152 -13.87 8.74 -1.46
N VAL A 153 -13.02 9.76 -1.67
CA VAL A 153 -11.57 9.62 -1.83
C VAL A 153 -10.95 10.14 -0.54
N VAL A 154 -10.14 9.31 0.12
CA VAL A 154 -9.52 9.64 1.41
C VAL A 154 -8.01 9.66 1.26
N ASP A 155 -7.40 10.74 1.76
CA ASP A 155 -5.97 10.85 2.03
C ASP A 155 -5.81 10.80 3.54
N PHE A 156 -5.35 9.65 4.05
CA PHE A 156 -5.24 9.39 5.49
C PHE A 156 -4.10 10.17 6.12
N THR A 157 -4.18 10.35 7.42
CA THR A 157 -3.21 11.10 8.23
C THR A 157 -2.20 10.16 8.84
N ASP A 158 -0.87 10.42 8.62
CA ASP A 158 0.24 9.77 9.32
C ASP A 158 0.17 8.24 9.24
N GLU A 159 0.07 7.72 8.02
CA GLU A 159 0.08 6.27 7.79
C GLU A 159 1.43 5.70 8.16
N GLU A 160 2.51 6.28 7.65
CA GLU A 160 3.90 5.87 7.83
C GLU A 160 4.41 5.98 9.28
N GLY A 161 3.77 6.83 10.08
CA GLY A 161 4.17 7.05 11.47
C GLY A 161 3.36 6.27 12.49
N GLY A 162 2.10 5.94 12.19
CA GLY A 162 1.27 5.28 13.21
C GLY A 162 -0.18 5.02 12.83
N LEU A 163 -0.53 5.09 11.54
CA LEU A 163 -1.89 4.85 11.03
C LEU A 163 -2.93 5.77 11.74
N VAL A 164 -2.53 7.00 12.06
CA VAL A 164 -3.33 7.90 12.91
C VAL A 164 -4.72 8.12 12.33
N GLY A 165 -4.80 8.33 11.01
CA GLY A 165 -6.05 8.62 10.32
C GLY A 165 -7.03 7.46 10.31
N SER A 166 -6.59 6.29 9.89
CA SER A 166 -7.41 5.07 9.80
C SER A 166 -7.78 4.55 11.19
N ARG A 167 -6.86 4.58 12.16
CA ARG A 167 -7.14 4.22 13.56
C ARG A 167 -8.18 5.13 14.19
N ALA A 168 -8.12 6.44 13.93
CA ALA A 168 -9.16 7.35 14.39
C ALA A 168 -10.52 7.04 13.73
N MET A 169 -10.53 6.71 12.44
CA MET A 169 -11.76 6.37 11.71
C MET A 169 -12.45 5.12 12.26
N VAL A 170 -11.71 4.15 12.77
CA VAL A 170 -12.28 2.97 13.42
C VAL A 170 -12.47 3.14 14.95
N GLY A 171 -12.03 4.27 15.50
CA GLY A 171 -12.17 4.59 16.92
C GLY A 171 -11.15 3.93 17.82
N ASP A 172 -9.95 3.64 17.30
CA ASP A 172 -8.85 2.96 18.00
C ASP A 172 -7.62 3.85 18.23
N LEU A 173 -7.76 5.15 18.12
CA LEU A 173 -6.68 6.09 18.42
C LEU A 173 -6.71 6.42 19.91
N SER A 174 -5.66 5.99 20.64
CA SER A 174 -5.57 6.23 22.10
C SER A 174 -5.17 7.68 22.41
N ALA A 175 -5.57 8.17 23.59
CA ALA A 175 -5.15 9.48 24.07
C ALA A 175 -3.62 9.57 24.23
N ALA A 176 -2.95 8.48 24.61
CA ALA A 176 -1.49 8.43 24.72
C ALA A 176 -0.78 8.61 23.36
N THR A 177 -1.40 8.19 22.26
CA THR A 177 -0.87 8.40 20.89
C THR A 177 -0.76 9.88 20.56
N LEU A 178 -1.66 10.73 21.07
CA LEU A 178 -1.64 12.17 20.80
C LEU A 178 -0.39 12.88 21.32
N ASP A 179 0.23 12.34 22.37
CA ASP A 179 1.43 12.93 22.98
C ASP A 179 2.74 12.41 22.34
N LEU A 180 2.66 11.39 21.46
CA LEU A 180 3.83 10.90 20.73
C LEU A 180 4.33 11.96 19.76
N VAL A 181 5.65 12.11 19.72
CA VAL A 181 6.34 13.00 18.76
C VAL A 181 6.82 12.16 17.60
N ASN A 182 6.37 12.47 16.38
CA ASN A 182 6.81 11.78 15.18
C ASN A 182 8.12 12.36 14.62
N THR A 183 8.57 11.86 13.49
CA THR A 183 9.83 12.27 12.85
C THR A 183 9.83 13.72 12.35
N SER A 184 8.68 14.40 12.24
CA SER A 184 8.60 15.84 11.95
C SER A 184 9.00 16.72 13.13
N GLY A 185 9.10 16.14 14.34
CA GLY A 185 9.32 16.88 15.58
C GLY A 185 8.04 17.46 16.21
N ARG A 186 6.87 17.24 15.60
CA ARG A 186 5.57 17.63 16.16
C ARG A 186 4.94 16.45 16.93
N SER A 187 4.19 16.77 17.97
CA SER A 187 3.31 15.76 18.56
C SER A 187 2.18 15.44 17.58
N VAL A 188 1.60 14.23 17.67
CA VAL A 188 0.42 13.85 16.87
C VAL A 188 -0.70 14.87 17.07
N ARG A 189 -0.92 15.35 18.32
CA ARG A 189 -1.89 16.41 18.64
C ARG A 189 -1.66 17.67 17.82
N ASP A 190 -0.43 18.21 17.87
CA ASP A 190 -0.08 19.45 17.16
C ASP A 190 -0.12 19.25 15.64
N GLY A 191 0.25 18.04 15.19
CA GLY A 191 0.14 17.65 13.79
C GLY A 191 -1.30 17.66 13.27
N ILE A 192 -2.21 17.01 13.97
CA ILE A 192 -3.64 17.02 13.63
C ILE A 192 -4.18 18.47 13.57
N LEU A 193 -3.80 19.33 14.52
CA LEU A 193 -4.17 20.74 14.49
C LEU A 193 -3.60 21.47 13.28
N ALA A 194 -2.34 21.19 12.91
CA ALA A 194 -1.69 21.79 11.74
C ALA A 194 -2.38 21.40 10.43
N LEU A 195 -2.94 20.19 10.35
CA LEU A 195 -3.71 19.70 9.21
C LEU A 195 -5.17 20.23 9.20
N GLY A 196 -5.59 20.96 10.24
CA GLY A 196 -6.95 21.50 10.34
C GLY A 196 -7.96 20.56 10.99
N GLY A 197 -7.49 19.46 11.62
CA GLY A 197 -8.31 18.56 12.42
C GLY A 197 -8.59 19.10 13.82
N ASN A 198 -9.24 18.28 14.65
CA ASN A 198 -9.56 18.62 16.03
C ASN A 198 -9.30 17.43 16.97
N PRO A 199 -8.13 17.34 17.60
CA PRO A 199 -7.75 16.21 18.44
C PRO A 199 -8.63 16.05 19.70
N ASP A 200 -9.36 17.07 20.10
CA ASP A 200 -10.30 17.01 21.22
C ASP A 200 -11.67 16.45 20.81
N ALA A 201 -11.90 16.25 19.53
CA ALA A 201 -13.16 15.76 18.95
C ALA A 201 -12.98 14.51 18.07
N LEU A 202 -11.96 13.68 18.32
CA LEU A 202 -11.62 12.48 17.50
C LEU A 202 -12.79 11.52 17.33
N GLY A 203 -13.71 11.46 18.29
CA GLY A 203 -14.94 10.67 18.15
C GLY A 203 -15.79 11.04 16.93
N HIS A 204 -15.64 12.25 16.38
CA HIS A 204 -16.33 12.66 15.14
C HIS A 204 -15.67 12.14 13.86
N ALA A 205 -14.44 11.65 13.92
CA ALA A 205 -13.82 10.94 12.78
C ALA A 205 -14.33 9.50 12.65
N ARG A 206 -14.87 8.94 13.74
CA ARG A 206 -15.30 7.54 13.79
C ARG A 206 -16.43 7.24 12.82
N ARG A 207 -16.28 6.12 12.09
CA ARG A 207 -17.30 5.54 11.22
C ARG A 207 -17.83 4.23 11.81
N SER A 208 -19.06 3.91 11.47
CA SER A 208 -19.69 2.63 11.79
C SER A 208 -19.69 1.70 10.57
N PRO A 209 -19.83 0.36 10.79
CA PRO A 209 -19.94 -0.58 9.67
C PRO A 209 -21.10 -0.29 8.72
N SER A 210 -22.16 0.39 9.17
CA SER A 210 -23.29 0.78 8.32
C SER A 210 -23.00 1.96 7.39
N ASP A 211 -21.88 2.67 7.57
CA ASP A 211 -21.54 3.85 6.79
C ASP A 211 -20.79 3.52 5.50
N LEU A 212 -20.19 2.32 5.42
CA LEU A 212 -19.33 1.89 4.33
C LEU A 212 -19.85 0.64 3.65
N THR A 213 -19.87 0.64 2.31
CA THR A 213 -20.11 -0.54 1.48
C THR A 213 -18.84 -1.37 1.32
N ALA A 214 -17.75 -0.69 0.99
CA ALA A 214 -16.42 -1.25 0.81
C ALA A 214 -15.35 -0.16 0.89
N TYR A 215 -14.13 -0.56 1.17
CA TYR A 215 -12.92 0.24 1.01
C TYR A 215 -11.98 -0.43 0.01
N LEU A 216 -11.48 0.34 -0.93
CA LEU A 216 -10.50 -0.10 -1.93
C LEU A 216 -9.24 0.76 -1.87
N GLU A 217 -8.08 0.10 -1.88
CA GLU A 217 -6.79 0.75 -1.90
C GLU A 217 -5.94 0.27 -3.07
N LEU A 218 -5.52 1.19 -3.91
CA LEU A 218 -4.49 0.96 -4.93
C LEU A 218 -3.14 1.33 -4.32
N HIS A 219 -2.16 0.45 -4.49
CA HIS A 219 -0.85 0.69 -3.91
C HIS A 219 0.26 0.09 -4.78
N ILE A 220 1.50 0.51 -4.60
CA ILE A 220 2.65 -0.18 -5.16
C ILE A 220 2.92 -1.45 -4.36
N GLU A 221 3.55 -2.47 -4.98
CA GLU A 221 3.86 -3.74 -4.28
C GLU A 221 4.85 -3.56 -3.12
N GLN A 222 5.70 -2.55 -3.16
CA GLN A 222 6.86 -2.37 -2.27
C GLN A 222 7.84 -3.56 -2.28
N GLY A 223 7.61 -4.51 -3.15
CA GLY A 223 8.38 -5.74 -3.35
C GLY A 223 8.60 -6.03 -4.84
N GLY A 224 9.41 -7.01 -5.17
CA GLY A 224 9.79 -7.32 -6.56
C GLY A 224 9.14 -8.59 -7.12
N THR A 225 8.03 -9.04 -6.58
CA THR A 225 7.41 -10.30 -7.01
C THR A 225 6.68 -10.13 -8.33
N LEU A 226 5.86 -9.08 -8.46
CA LEU A 226 5.12 -8.79 -9.68
C LEU A 226 6.06 -8.53 -10.86
N GLU A 227 7.08 -7.71 -10.66
CA GLU A 227 8.11 -7.47 -11.70
C GLU A 227 8.78 -8.76 -12.13
N ARG A 228 9.28 -9.55 -11.17
CA ARG A 228 9.99 -10.81 -11.45
C ARG A 228 9.13 -11.86 -12.16
N THR A 229 7.83 -11.86 -11.87
CA THR A 229 6.88 -12.82 -12.47
C THR A 229 6.16 -12.26 -13.70
N HIS A 230 6.47 -11.04 -14.12
CA HIS A 230 5.81 -10.34 -15.22
C HIS A 230 4.28 -10.32 -15.05
N THR A 231 3.83 -10.00 -13.85
CA THR A 231 2.42 -9.93 -13.48
C THR A 231 1.99 -8.48 -13.36
N ASP A 232 0.90 -8.10 -14.02
CA ASP A 232 0.45 -6.71 -14.09
C ASP A 232 -0.22 -6.23 -12.78
N ILE A 233 -0.96 -7.12 -12.12
CA ILE A 233 -1.80 -6.78 -10.95
C ILE A 233 -1.63 -7.82 -9.84
N GLY A 234 -1.29 -7.34 -8.65
CA GLY A 234 -1.40 -8.10 -7.41
C GLY A 234 -2.80 -7.96 -6.82
N VAL A 235 -3.50 -9.08 -6.64
CA VAL A 235 -4.74 -9.14 -5.88
C VAL A 235 -4.38 -9.48 -4.45
N VAL A 236 -4.47 -8.50 -3.56
CA VAL A 236 -4.02 -8.67 -2.17
C VAL A 236 -5.01 -9.54 -1.41
N GLU A 237 -4.52 -10.63 -0.82
CA GLU A 237 -5.31 -11.57 -0.01
C GLU A 237 -5.51 -11.06 1.43
N GLY A 238 -4.63 -10.19 1.88
CA GLY A 238 -4.66 -9.58 3.20
C GLY A 238 -3.35 -8.87 3.53
N ILE A 239 -3.37 -8.15 4.62
CA ILE A 239 -2.24 -7.44 5.20
C ILE A 239 -1.75 -8.28 6.36
N VAL A 240 -0.44 -8.58 6.39
CA VAL A 240 0.13 -9.45 7.42
C VAL A 240 0.02 -8.84 8.81
N GLY A 241 -0.18 -9.70 9.79
CA GLY A 241 0.08 -9.38 11.18
C GLY A 241 1.58 -9.37 11.45
N ILE A 242 1.96 -8.63 12.48
CA ILE A 242 3.34 -8.50 12.92
C ILE A 242 3.39 -8.74 14.42
N HIS A 243 4.33 -9.58 14.87
CA HIS A 243 4.60 -9.72 16.29
C HIS A 243 6.10 -9.65 16.55
N TRP A 244 6.49 -8.92 17.57
CA TRP A 244 7.88 -8.71 17.96
C TRP A 244 8.19 -9.22 19.35
N TRP A 245 9.34 -9.89 19.46
CA TRP A 245 9.94 -10.30 20.72
C TRP A 245 11.36 -9.79 20.82
N GLU A 246 11.80 -9.59 22.07
CA GLU A 246 13.20 -9.38 22.38
C GLU A 246 13.75 -10.64 23.03
N ALA A 247 14.80 -11.20 22.43
CA ALA A 247 15.52 -12.33 23.02
C ALA A 247 16.77 -11.81 23.75
N THR A 248 16.95 -12.24 25.01
CA THR A 248 18.16 -12.02 25.78
C THR A 248 18.88 -13.32 25.96
N VAL A 249 20.11 -13.41 25.46
CA VAL A 249 21.01 -14.53 25.65
C VAL A 249 22.03 -14.17 26.74
N THR A 250 22.10 -14.97 27.81
CA THR A 250 23.02 -14.75 28.91
C THR A 250 24.02 -15.87 29.00
N GLY A 251 25.29 -15.55 29.02
CA GLY A 251 26.45 -16.43 29.17
C GLY A 251 27.41 -15.87 30.24
N VAL A 252 28.69 -16.09 30.05
CA VAL A 252 29.74 -15.62 30.98
C VAL A 252 30.81 -14.83 30.22
N ALA A 253 30.92 -13.54 30.51
CA ALA A 253 32.02 -12.74 29.98
C ALA A 253 33.37 -13.19 30.56
N ASN A 254 34.35 -13.38 29.65
CA ASN A 254 35.69 -13.78 30.12
C ASN A 254 36.74 -13.36 29.05
N HIS A 255 38.02 -13.52 29.40
CA HIS A 255 39.12 -13.18 28.54
C HIS A 255 39.18 -14.10 27.29
N ALA A 256 39.14 -13.50 26.09
CA ALA A 256 39.03 -14.27 24.83
C ALA A 256 40.27 -15.16 24.54
N GLY A 257 41.46 -14.78 25.01
CA GLY A 257 42.70 -15.50 24.75
C GLY A 257 43.01 -16.58 25.79
N THR A 258 42.63 -16.41 27.07
CA THR A 258 43.02 -17.34 28.17
C THR A 258 41.93 -18.33 28.56
N THR A 259 40.70 -18.16 28.05
CA THR A 259 39.61 -19.09 28.32
C THR A 259 39.60 -20.22 27.30
N PRO A 260 39.83 -21.49 27.69
CA PRO A 260 39.75 -22.63 26.76
C PRO A 260 38.39 -22.76 26.11
N MET A 261 38.35 -23.34 24.89
CA MET A 261 37.12 -23.44 24.11
C MET A 261 35.99 -24.22 24.78
N ASP A 262 36.37 -25.27 25.54
CA ASP A 262 35.46 -26.16 26.26
C ASP A 262 34.96 -25.58 27.59
N GLN A 263 35.45 -24.40 28.02
CA GLN A 263 35.07 -23.71 29.26
C GLN A 263 34.28 -22.42 28.99
N ARG A 264 33.90 -22.15 27.68
CA ARG A 264 33.21 -20.94 27.29
C ARG A 264 31.70 -21.09 27.43
N HIS A 265 31.08 -20.05 27.96
CA HIS A 265 29.64 -19.81 27.92
C HIS A 265 29.40 -18.55 27.09
N ASP A 266 29.62 -18.68 25.80
CA ASP A 266 29.66 -17.54 24.86
C ASP A 266 28.24 -17.18 24.40
N ALA A 267 27.72 -16.06 24.92
CA ALA A 267 26.39 -15.58 24.59
C ALA A 267 26.25 -15.19 23.10
N LEU A 268 27.34 -14.70 22.46
CA LEU A 268 27.28 -14.32 21.06
C LEU A 268 27.24 -15.53 20.12
N LEU A 269 27.95 -16.60 20.47
CA LEU A 269 27.88 -17.84 19.73
C LEU A 269 26.47 -18.43 19.78
N ALA A 270 25.87 -18.51 20.98
CA ALA A 270 24.49 -18.98 21.16
C ALA A 270 23.47 -18.07 20.43
N ALA A 271 23.64 -16.76 20.49
CA ALA A 271 22.79 -15.79 19.75
C ALA A 271 22.92 -15.96 18.22
N SER A 272 24.13 -16.24 17.71
CA SER A 272 24.35 -16.49 16.28
C SER A 272 23.60 -17.74 15.79
N GLU A 273 23.60 -18.81 16.59
CA GLU A 273 22.80 -20.01 16.31
C GLU A 273 21.29 -19.72 16.38
N LEU A 274 20.85 -18.86 17.31
CA LEU A 274 19.46 -18.45 17.36
C LEU A 274 19.05 -17.63 16.14
N VAL A 275 19.92 -16.76 15.60
CA VAL A 275 19.67 -16.03 14.34
C VAL A 275 19.40 -17.01 13.18
N LEU A 276 20.22 -18.06 13.07
CA LEU A 276 20.01 -19.12 12.06
C LEU A 276 18.70 -19.88 12.32
N ALA A 277 18.42 -20.21 13.58
CA ALA A 277 17.20 -20.91 13.97
C ALA A 277 15.93 -20.10 13.64
N VAL A 278 15.95 -18.77 13.78
CA VAL A 278 14.84 -17.87 13.38
C VAL A 278 14.57 -17.98 11.87
N ASN A 279 15.62 -17.92 11.05
CA ASN A 279 15.50 -18.06 9.59
C ASN A 279 14.95 -19.45 9.21
N ASP A 280 15.48 -20.50 9.83
CA ASP A 280 15.09 -21.87 9.52
C ASP A 280 13.66 -22.17 9.94
N ALA A 281 13.23 -21.66 11.12
CA ALA A 281 11.87 -21.83 11.62
C ALA A 281 10.83 -21.28 10.63
N ALA A 282 11.06 -20.10 10.05
CA ALA A 282 10.15 -19.56 9.03
C ALA A 282 10.06 -20.47 7.78
N ARG A 283 11.14 -21.13 7.41
CA ARG A 283 11.21 -22.00 6.22
C ARG A 283 10.63 -23.40 6.45
N GLU A 284 10.48 -23.85 7.69
CA GLU A 284 9.90 -25.15 8.02
C GLU A 284 8.38 -25.22 7.78
N PHE A 285 7.69 -24.08 7.74
CA PHE A 285 6.26 -24.02 7.50
C PHE A 285 5.95 -23.69 6.03
N PRO A 286 4.92 -24.31 5.44
CA PRO A 286 4.43 -23.90 4.13
C PRO A 286 3.69 -22.57 4.22
N GLY A 287 3.87 -21.65 3.25
CA GLY A 287 3.18 -20.37 3.21
C GLY A 287 4.10 -19.21 2.88
N HIS A 288 3.67 -18.00 3.25
CA HIS A 288 4.35 -16.73 2.98
C HIS A 288 4.92 -16.06 4.22
N GLN A 289 4.92 -16.76 5.37
CA GLN A 289 5.46 -16.23 6.61
C GLN A 289 6.93 -15.84 6.47
N VAL A 290 7.29 -14.75 7.14
CA VAL A 290 8.68 -14.32 7.24
C VAL A 290 9.07 -14.15 8.71
N ALA A 291 10.33 -14.43 9.03
CA ALA A 291 10.90 -14.16 10.34
C ALA A 291 12.27 -13.51 10.21
N THR A 292 12.53 -12.49 11.03
CA THR A 292 13.70 -11.64 10.89
C THR A 292 14.33 -11.32 12.25
N VAL A 293 15.66 -11.34 12.32
CA VAL A 293 16.44 -10.70 13.38
C VAL A 293 17.00 -9.41 12.84
N GLY A 294 16.34 -8.30 13.15
CA GLY A 294 16.69 -6.96 12.61
C GLY A 294 17.75 -6.23 13.43
N ARG A 295 17.94 -6.62 14.70
CA ARG A 295 18.87 -5.97 15.61
C ARG A 295 19.56 -7.02 16.50
N ILE A 296 20.88 -6.86 16.68
CA ILE A 296 21.69 -7.64 17.62
C ILE A 296 22.68 -6.72 18.33
N ARG A 297 22.84 -6.87 19.66
CA ARG A 297 23.77 -6.12 20.47
C ARG A 297 24.48 -7.06 21.46
N ALA A 298 25.80 -7.14 21.35
CA ALA A 298 26.63 -7.94 22.25
C ALA A 298 27.29 -7.05 23.32
N GLU A 299 27.36 -7.56 24.53
CA GLU A 299 27.96 -6.89 25.69
C GLU A 299 29.08 -7.75 26.30
N PRO A 300 30.25 -7.11 26.58
CA PRO A 300 30.58 -5.68 26.56
C PRO A 300 30.95 -5.14 25.17
N GLY A 301 30.99 -5.95 24.10
CA GLY A 301 31.31 -5.49 22.75
C GLY A 301 32.81 -5.21 22.49
N ALA A 302 33.69 -5.77 23.33
CA ALA A 302 35.14 -5.63 23.18
C ALA A 302 35.71 -6.85 22.42
N PRO A 303 36.66 -6.65 21.47
CA PRO A 303 37.13 -7.72 20.59
C PRO A 303 37.94 -8.83 21.31
N ASN A 304 38.42 -8.55 22.53
CA ASN A 304 39.21 -9.46 23.34
C ASN A 304 38.45 -10.03 24.56
N VAL A 305 37.12 -9.89 24.58
CA VAL A 305 36.24 -10.40 25.65
C VAL A 305 35.19 -11.30 25.05
N ILE A 306 34.99 -12.50 25.60
CA ILE A 306 33.87 -13.37 25.30
C ILE A 306 32.59 -12.66 25.77
N PRO A 307 31.58 -12.42 24.90
CA PRO A 307 30.38 -11.74 25.32
C PRO A 307 29.57 -12.51 26.36
N GLY A 308 29.22 -11.81 27.45
CA GLY A 308 28.41 -12.40 28.54
C GLY A 308 26.91 -12.18 28.35
N ARG A 309 26.52 -11.25 27.51
CA ARG A 309 25.12 -10.96 27.21
C ARG A 309 24.92 -10.53 25.77
N VAL A 310 23.87 -11.00 25.13
CA VAL A 310 23.42 -10.52 23.81
C VAL A 310 21.92 -10.27 23.84
N VAL A 311 21.51 -9.15 23.27
CA VAL A 311 20.09 -8.82 23.07
C VAL A 311 19.84 -8.72 21.56
N LEU A 312 18.78 -9.38 21.10
CA LEU A 312 18.37 -9.35 19.70
C LEU A 312 16.85 -9.24 19.58
N SER A 313 16.37 -8.63 18.48
CA SER A 313 14.97 -8.59 18.15
C SER A 313 14.59 -9.79 17.28
N VAL A 314 13.42 -10.35 17.51
CA VAL A 314 12.80 -11.37 16.65
C VAL A 314 11.47 -10.81 16.19
N GLU A 315 11.24 -10.80 14.87
CA GLU A 315 9.99 -10.41 14.23
C GLU A 315 9.44 -11.59 13.43
N VAL A 316 8.14 -11.83 13.51
CA VAL A 316 7.43 -12.79 12.66
C VAL A 316 6.22 -12.11 12.05
N ARG A 317 6.00 -12.33 10.74
CA ARG A 317 4.84 -11.81 10.00
C ARG A 317 4.14 -12.94 9.23
N ASP A 318 2.81 -12.92 9.23
CA ASP A 318 1.96 -13.80 8.41
C ASP A 318 0.53 -13.25 8.34
N LEU A 319 -0.28 -13.75 7.40
CA LEU A 319 -1.73 -13.50 7.33
C LEU A 319 -2.53 -14.25 8.39
N ASP A 320 -1.94 -15.22 9.06
CA ASP A 320 -2.56 -16.04 10.10
C ASP A 320 -1.83 -15.85 11.42
N ALA A 321 -2.53 -15.26 12.40
CA ALA A 321 -1.99 -15.06 13.74
C ALA A 321 -1.56 -16.38 14.40
N ALA A 322 -2.27 -17.48 14.16
CA ALA A 322 -1.89 -18.79 14.68
C ALA A 322 -0.59 -19.29 14.03
N ARG A 323 -0.32 -18.92 12.80
CA ARG A 323 0.96 -19.21 12.11
C ARG A 323 2.11 -18.42 12.73
N ILE A 324 1.90 -17.14 13.04
CA ILE A 324 2.89 -16.30 13.74
C ILE A 324 3.31 -16.97 15.04
N GLU A 325 2.34 -17.39 15.86
CA GLU A 325 2.60 -18.08 17.12
C GLU A 325 3.31 -19.44 16.90
N ALA A 326 2.89 -20.23 15.92
CA ALA A 326 3.52 -21.51 15.63
C ALA A 326 4.99 -21.37 15.22
N VAL A 327 5.32 -20.37 14.40
CA VAL A 327 6.72 -20.06 14.04
C VAL A 327 7.52 -19.63 15.26
N PHE A 328 6.95 -18.76 16.10
CA PHE A 328 7.60 -18.33 17.34
C PHE A 328 7.83 -19.50 18.32
N GLU A 329 6.85 -20.38 18.52
CA GLU A 329 7.01 -21.59 19.34
C GLU A 329 8.14 -22.49 18.81
N ARG A 330 8.29 -22.59 17.48
CA ARG A 330 9.40 -23.32 16.87
C ARG A 330 10.75 -22.65 17.20
N ILE A 331 10.83 -21.31 17.09
CA ILE A 331 12.02 -20.54 17.49
C ILE A 331 12.35 -20.78 18.98
N ARG A 332 11.34 -20.74 19.84
CA ARG A 332 11.49 -20.98 21.28
C ARG A 332 11.99 -22.39 21.61
N ALA A 333 11.47 -23.39 20.89
CA ALA A 333 11.95 -24.76 21.03
C ALA A 333 13.44 -24.89 20.64
N ARG A 334 13.85 -24.27 19.51
CA ARG A 334 15.26 -24.26 19.09
C ARG A 334 16.14 -23.52 20.09
N ALA A 335 15.69 -22.42 20.67
CA ALA A 335 16.41 -21.73 21.74
C ALA A 335 16.64 -22.63 22.96
N GLY A 336 15.64 -23.46 23.33
CA GLY A 336 15.74 -24.47 24.38
C GLY A 336 16.75 -25.59 24.11
N GLU A 337 17.02 -25.90 22.84
CA GLU A 337 18.05 -26.84 22.41
C GLU A 337 19.45 -26.19 22.42
N ILE A 338 19.57 -24.94 21.96
CA ILE A 338 20.84 -24.20 21.88
C ILE A 338 21.40 -23.86 23.26
N ALA A 339 20.56 -23.37 24.16
CA ALA A 339 20.98 -22.83 25.42
C ALA A 339 21.82 -23.82 26.27
N PRO A 340 21.39 -25.07 26.54
CA PRO A 340 22.17 -26.03 27.34
C PRO A 340 23.45 -26.47 26.65
N VAL A 341 23.46 -26.58 25.30
CA VAL A 341 24.65 -26.97 24.54
C VAL A 341 25.76 -25.92 24.64
N ARG A 342 25.37 -24.63 24.76
CA ARG A 342 26.30 -23.49 24.87
C ARG A 342 26.55 -23.07 26.32
N GLY A 343 25.91 -23.72 27.30
CA GLY A 343 26.00 -23.34 28.70
C GLY A 343 25.48 -21.93 28.97
N THR A 344 24.46 -21.51 28.25
CA THR A 344 23.84 -20.17 28.29
C THR A 344 22.37 -20.29 28.72
N SER A 345 21.70 -19.13 28.93
CA SER A 345 20.24 -19.05 28.98
C SER A 345 19.73 -18.16 27.90
N ILE A 346 18.51 -18.44 27.38
CA ILE A 346 17.82 -17.63 26.39
C ILE A 346 16.41 -17.34 26.89
N GLU A 347 16.09 -16.05 27.05
CA GLU A 347 14.80 -15.59 27.51
C GLU A 347 14.15 -14.69 26.46
N PHE A 348 12.84 -14.84 26.28
CA PHE A 348 12.07 -14.00 25.37
C PHE A 348 11.14 -13.08 26.15
N ARG A 349 11.07 -11.82 25.74
CA ARG A 349 10.13 -10.83 26.21
C ARG A 349 9.28 -10.36 25.06
N ASP A 350 7.97 -10.45 25.18
CA ASP A 350 7.01 -9.85 24.26
C ASP A 350 7.15 -8.33 24.27
N LEU A 351 7.20 -7.71 23.10
CA LEU A 351 7.30 -6.24 23.00
C LEU A 351 5.93 -5.56 22.92
N GLU A 352 4.81 -6.34 22.95
CA GLU A 352 3.44 -5.83 22.86
C GLU A 352 3.17 -4.94 21.61
N ALA A 353 4.16 -4.80 20.75
CA ALA A 353 4.06 -4.08 19.48
C ALA A 353 3.56 -5.06 18.41
N THR A 354 2.24 -5.22 18.34
CA THR A 354 1.61 -6.19 17.44
C THR A 354 0.65 -5.49 16.47
N ALA A 355 0.63 -5.96 15.23
CA ALA A 355 -0.44 -5.66 14.29
C ALA A 355 -1.21 -6.95 14.00
N VAL A 356 -2.53 -6.91 14.08
CA VAL A 356 -3.38 -8.05 13.78
C VAL A 356 -3.51 -8.23 12.28
N PRO A 357 -3.41 -9.45 11.73
CA PRO A 357 -3.65 -9.67 10.32
C PRO A 357 -5.03 -9.18 9.88
N ALA A 358 -5.12 -8.56 8.71
CA ALA A 358 -6.38 -8.12 8.14
C ALA A 358 -6.57 -8.75 6.75
N LEU A 359 -7.53 -9.68 6.63
CA LEU A 359 -7.84 -10.31 5.36
C LEU A 359 -8.72 -9.41 4.51
N THR A 360 -8.46 -9.36 3.21
CA THR A 360 -9.35 -8.71 2.25
C THR A 360 -10.58 -9.59 1.98
N ASP A 361 -11.69 -8.96 1.57
CA ASP A 361 -12.92 -9.68 1.29
C ASP A 361 -12.79 -10.54 0.02
N PRO A 362 -13.02 -11.87 0.08
CA PRO A 362 -12.88 -12.74 -1.08
C PRO A 362 -13.81 -12.38 -2.26
N ARG A 363 -14.92 -11.67 -2.01
CA ARG A 363 -15.80 -11.17 -3.07
C ARG A 363 -15.14 -10.02 -3.81
N ILE A 364 -14.47 -9.11 -3.08
CA ILE A 364 -13.72 -8.00 -3.65
C ILE A 364 -12.50 -8.52 -4.40
N GLN A 365 -11.76 -9.51 -3.87
CA GLN A 365 -10.67 -10.17 -4.59
C GLN A 365 -11.13 -10.69 -5.95
N ARG A 366 -12.28 -11.40 -6.00
CA ARG A 366 -12.86 -11.90 -7.27
C ARG A 366 -13.25 -10.76 -8.21
N ILE A 367 -13.78 -9.66 -7.70
CA ILE A 367 -14.11 -8.48 -8.51
C ILE A 367 -12.82 -7.91 -9.11
N ILE A 368 -11.79 -7.65 -8.31
CA ILE A 368 -10.50 -7.11 -8.77
C ILE A 368 -9.88 -8.01 -9.84
N ALA A 369 -9.77 -9.33 -9.58
CA ALA A 369 -9.23 -10.28 -10.54
C ALA A 369 -10.05 -10.32 -11.84
N GLY A 370 -11.38 -10.36 -11.73
CA GLY A 370 -12.28 -10.38 -12.88
C GLY A 370 -12.20 -9.12 -13.74
N GLU A 371 -12.11 -7.95 -13.11
CA GLU A 371 -11.97 -6.67 -13.83
C GLU A 371 -10.58 -6.50 -14.44
N ALA A 372 -9.52 -7.00 -13.81
CA ALA A 372 -8.18 -7.05 -14.40
C ALA A 372 -8.15 -7.96 -15.64
N HIS A 373 -8.70 -9.19 -15.55
CA HIS A 373 -8.83 -10.09 -16.70
C HIS A 373 -9.67 -9.48 -17.83
N GLY A 374 -10.72 -8.72 -17.49
CA GLY A 374 -11.54 -7.97 -18.48
C GLY A 374 -10.76 -6.87 -19.21
N LEU A 375 -9.57 -6.50 -18.71
CA LEU A 375 -8.60 -5.59 -19.34
C LEU A 375 -7.45 -6.36 -20.01
N ALA A 376 -7.50 -7.68 -20.07
CA ALA A 376 -6.44 -8.57 -20.54
C ALA A 376 -5.14 -8.46 -19.70
N LEU A 377 -5.25 -8.08 -18.42
CA LEU A 377 -4.14 -8.01 -17.47
C LEU A 377 -3.97 -9.34 -16.75
N THR A 378 -2.72 -9.70 -16.48
CA THR A 378 -2.36 -10.84 -15.65
C THR A 378 -2.52 -10.50 -14.17
N THR A 379 -2.87 -11.51 -13.35
CA THR A 379 -3.07 -11.32 -11.91
C THR A 379 -2.37 -12.38 -11.09
N MET A 380 -1.97 -12.01 -9.87
CA MET A 380 -1.44 -12.92 -8.85
C MET A 380 -2.09 -12.59 -7.51
N ALA A 381 -2.56 -13.62 -6.81
CA ALA A 381 -2.95 -13.50 -5.41
C ALA A 381 -1.70 -13.45 -4.53
N MET A 382 -1.63 -12.49 -3.60
CA MET A 382 -0.45 -12.29 -2.77
C MET A 382 -0.79 -11.54 -1.47
N PRO A 383 -0.02 -11.73 -0.38
CA PRO A 383 -0.16 -10.91 0.81
C PRO A 383 0.49 -9.53 0.63
N SER A 384 0.06 -8.53 1.42
CA SER A 384 0.90 -7.38 1.73
C SER A 384 1.79 -7.70 2.91
N GLY A 385 3.10 -7.54 2.73
CA GLY A 385 4.09 -7.64 3.81
C GLY A 385 4.24 -6.36 4.65
N ALA A 386 3.69 -5.24 4.17
CA ALA A 386 3.65 -3.94 4.84
C ALA A 386 2.29 -3.68 5.51
N GLY A 387 2.24 -2.75 6.47
CA GLY A 387 0.99 -2.21 7.00
C GLY A 387 0.35 -1.25 5.99
N HIS A 388 -0.96 -1.01 6.12
CA HIS A 388 -1.72 -0.06 5.29
C HIS A 388 -2.95 0.43 6.06
N ASP A 389 -3.52 1.56 5.66
CA ASP A 389 -4.77 2.06 6.22
C ASP A 389 -5.92 1.05 6.10
N ALA A 390 -5.91 0.25 5.02
CA ALA A 390 -6.84 -0.86 4.83
C ALA A 390 -6.87 -1.85 6.01
N GLN A 391 -5.77 -2.01 6.75
CA GLN A 391 -5.68 -2.92 7.89
C GLN A 391 -6.64 -2.52 9.02
N ASP A 392 -6.74 -1.23 9.30
CA ASP A 392 -7.68 -0.71 10.28
C ASP A 392 -9.10 -0.70 9.74
N ILE A 393 -9.29 -0.25 8.50
CA ILE A 393 -10.63 -0.16 7.88
C ILE A 393 -11.29 -1.53 7.74
N ALA A 394 -10.52 -2.63 7.63
CA ALA A 394 -11.04 -4.01 7.65
C ALA A 394 -11.91 -4.32 8.87
N ARG A 395 -11.77 -3.59 9.96
CA ARG A 395 -12.54 -3.76 11.20
C ARG A 395 -13.98 -3.23 11.09
N ILE A 396 -14.25 -2.38 10.09
CA ILE A 396 -15.57 -1.74 9.91
C ILE A 396 -16.15 -1.90 8.51
N ALA A 397 -15.39 -2.41 7.54
CA ALA A 397 -15.87 -2.59 6.16
C ALA A 397 -15.18 -3.77 5.47
N PRO A 398 -15.82 -4.38 4.46
CA PRO A 398 -15.11 -5.22 3.50
C PRO A 398 -14.03 -4.40 2.78
N ILE A 399 -12.80 -4.92 2.74
CA ILE A 399 -11.68 -4.25 2.10
C ILE A 399 -11.18 -5.02 0.88
N GLY A 400 -10.56 -4.31 -0.06
CA GLY A 400 -9.78 -4.87 -1.16
C GLY A 400 -8.58 -4.00 -1.47
N MET A 401 -7.46 -4.63 -1.84
CA MET A 401 -6.26 -3.91 -2.26
C MET A 401 -5.77 -4.42 -3.60
N ILE A 402 -5.22 -3.50 -4.38
CA ILE A 402 -4.70 -3.72 -5.72
C ILE A 402 -3.23 -3.30 -5.71
N PHE A 403 -2.32 -4.24 -6.00
CA PHE A 403 -0.91 -3.90 -6.16
C PHE A 403 -0.53 -3.76 -7.62
N VAL A 404 0.37 -2.80 -7.88
CA VAL A 404 1.08 -2.63 -9.14
C VAL A 404 2.58 -2.84 -8.95
N PRO A 405 3.33 -3.26 -9.99
CA PRO A 405 4.74 -3.58 -9.87
C PRO A 405 5.59 -2.42 -9.37
N SER A 406 6.54 -2.72 -8.46
CA SER A 406 7.63 -1.84 -8.04
C SER A 406 8.92 -2.25 -8.73
N VAL A 407 9.57 -1.34 -9.45
CA VAL A 407 10.80 -1.62 -10.20
C VAL A 407 11.94 -1.95 -9.23
N GLY A 408 12.55 -3.12 -9.42
CA GLY A 408 13.58 -3.66 -8.54
C GLY A 408 13.08 -4.01 -7.13
N GLY A 409 11.77 -3.93 -6.87
CA GLY A 409 11.20 -4.13 -5.54
C GLY A 409 11.64 -3.10 -4.51
N ILE A 410 12.00 -1.90 -4.96
CA ILE A 410 12.53 -0.83 -4.10
C ILE A 410 11.36 0.03 -3.63
N SER A 411 11.24 0.20 -2.29
CA SER A 411 10.38 1.18 -1.64
C SER A 411 11.09 1.83 -0.45
N HIS A 412 10.52 2.86 0.16
CA HIS A 412 11.11 3.66 1.24
C HIS A 412 12.51 4.19 0.87
N SER A 413 12.68 4.63 -0.37
CA SER A 413 13.96 5.00 -0.94
C SER A 413 13.79 6.05 -2.04
N PRO A 414 14.76 6.97 -2.22
CA PRO A 414 14.79 7.87 -3.38
C PRO A 414 14.82 7.17 -4.75
N ARG A 415 15.10 5.86 -4.77
CA ARG A 415 15.12 5.03 -6.00
C ARG A 415 13.81 4.29 -6.26
N GLU A 416 12.81 4.51 -5.44
CA GLU A 416 11.47 3.95 -5.64
C GLU A 416 10.91 4.39 -6.99
N TYR A 417 10.39 3.44 -7.74
CA TYR A 417 9.80 3.73 -9.04
C TYR A 417 8.76 2.68 -9.42
N THR A 418 7.65 3.16 -9.96
CA THR A 418 6.61 2.35 -10.60
C THR A 418 6.30 2.95 -11.96
N ALA A 419 6.25 2.12 -13.00
CA ALA A 419 6.03 2.61 -14.36
C ALA A 419 4.62 3.19 -14.53
N SER A 420 4.50 4.30 -15.28
CA SER A 420 3.21 4.97 -15.53
C SER A 420 2.16 4.03 -16.16
N ALA A 421 2.60 3.06 -16.97
CA ALA A 421 1.70 2.05 -17.53
C ALA A 421 1.11 1.14 -16.45
N ASP A 422 1.90 0.71 -15.47
CA ASP A 422 1.46 -0.15 -14.38
C ASP A 422 0.52 0.61 -13.46
N ILE A 423 0.83 1.87 -13.13
CA ILE A 423 -0.08 2.75 -12.38
C ILE A 423 -1.41 2.88 -13.11
N THR A 424 -1.38 3.13 -14.42
CA THR A 424 -2.58 3.26 -15.25
C THR A 424 -3.42 1.99 -15.24
N ASN A 425 -2.78 0.82 -15.32
CA ASN A 425 -3.43 -0.47 -15.19
C ASN A 425 -4.15 -0.60 -13.85
N GLY A 426 -3.45 -0.27 -12.74
CA GLY A 426 -4.02 -0.28 -11.39
C GLY A 426 -5.22 0.64 -11.25
N VAL A 427 -5.13 1.89 -11.74
CA VAL A 427 -6.24 2.86 -11.71
C VAL A 427 -7.44 2.37 -12.52
N ASN A 428 -7.21 1.76 -13.69
CA ASN A 428 -8.29 1.18 -14.50
C ASN A 428 -8.98 0.01 -13.78
N VAL A 429 -8.23 -0.83 -13.10
CA VAL A 429 -8.79 -1.94 -12.28
C VAL A 429 -9.57 -1.39 -11.10
N LEU A 430 -9.03 -0.39 -10.38
CA LEU A 430 -9.72 0.31 -9.28
C LEU A 430 -11.06 0.90 -9.73
N MET A 431 -11.06 1.63 -10.84
CA MET A 431 -12.27 2.25 -11.40
C MET A 431 -13.33 1.22 -11.76
N ARG A 432 -12.94 0.13 -12.41
CA ARG A 432 -13.85 -0.96 -12.76
C ARG A 432 -14.37 -1.69 -11.51
N ALA A 433 -13.53 -1.89 -10.50
CA ALA A 433 -13.94 -2.48 -9.23
C ALA A 433 -14.99 -1.59 -8.52
N VAL A 434 -14.78 -0.27 -8.48
CA VAL A 434 -15.77 0.69 -7.96
C VAL A 434 -17.10 0.58 -8.71
N LEU A 435 -17.08 0.56 -10.04
CA LEU A 435 -18.29 0.42 -10.86
C LEU A 435 -18.98 -0.93 -10.64
N ALA A 436 -18.23 -2.00 -10.48
CA ALA A 436 -18.75 -3.35 -10.22
C ALA A 436 -19.43 -3.45 -8.86
N ILE A 437 -18.83 -2.86 -7.82
CA ILE A 437 -19.41 -2.78 -6.46
C ILE A 437 -20.68 -1.93 -6.49
N ASP A 438 -20.64 -0.77 -7.15
CA ASP A 438 -21.81 0.09 -7.32
C ASP A 438 -22.98 -0.60 -8.02
N ALA A 439 -22.68 -1.49 -8.96
CA ALA A 439 -23.68 -2.32 -9.66
C ALA A 439 -24.21 -3.51 -8.83
N GLY A 440 -23.79 -3.65 -7.56
CA GLY A 440 -24.25 -4.71 -6.64
C GLY A 440 -23.54 -6.06 -6.84
N LYS A 441 -22.34 -6.10 -7.43
CA LYS A 441 -21.57 -7.36 -7.55
C LYS A 441 -21.06 -7.86 -6.19
N LEU A 442 -20.98 -7.01 -5.18
CA LEU A 442 -20.60 -7.39 -3.83
C LEU A 442 -21.71 -8.13 -3.09
N ASP A 443 -22.98 -7.95 -3.50
CA ASP A 443 -24.15 -8.55 -2.87
C ASP A 443 -24.46 -9.97 -3.38
N ARG A 444 -23.71 -10.43 -4.37
CA ARG A 444 -23.85 -11.72 -5.05
C ARG A 444 -22.66 -12.63 -4.70
#